data_a89756b237eede43d9e7cf66d6c3c9b9
#
_entry.id   a89756b237eede43d9e7cf66d6c3c9b9
#
_cell.length_a   1.000
_cell.length_b   1.000
_cell.length_c   1.000
_cell.angle_alpha   90.00
_cell.angle_beta   90.00
_cell.angle_gamma   90.00
#
_symmetry.space_group_name_H-M   'P 1'
#
loop_
_entity.id
_entity.type
_entity.pdbx_description
1 polymer ?
#
loop_
_entity_poly.entity_id
_entity_poly.type
_entity_poly.pdbx_seq_one_letter_code
_entity_poly.pdbx_strand_id
1 'polypeptide(L)'
;MAKTDLTNQRLVFVEEYVRSGDHLEAAKKAGYKDTHTLRNQACKLRRECADEITDQLHRNFAEIAPRALNILSDLAENAESESVRLGATRDLLDRAWFRPVDRHEIVKEKSVEELNAQLVSFVG
;
A
#
# COMPACT_ATOMS: atom_id res chain seq x y z
N MET A 1 -9.89 -25.73 -20.21
CA MET A 1 -10.89 -24.83 -19.63
C MET A 1 -10.74 -24.63 -18.14
N ALA A 2 -10.36 -25.65 -17.41
CA ALA A 2 -10.19 -25.53 -15.96
C ALA A 2 -9.19 -24.44 -15.54
N LYS A 3 -8.08 -24.26 -16.25
CA LYS A 3 -7.08 -23.23 -15.94
C LYS A 3 -7.61 -21.81 -16.15
N THR A 4 -8.36 -21.58 -17.22
CA THR A 4 -8.90 -20.25 -17.53
C THR A 4 -9.97 -19.85 -16.52
N ASP A 5 -10.85 -20.78 -16.16
CA ASP A 5 -11.90 -20.55 -15.18
C ASP A 5 -11.32 -20.29 -13.79
N LEU A 6 -10.30 -21.07 -13.40
CA LEU A 6 -9.61 -20.88 -12.13
C LEU A 6 -8.88 -19.53 -12.08
N THR A 7 -8.27 -19.11 -13.20
CA THR A 7 -7.61 -17.82 -13.28
C THR A 7 -8.60 -16.67 -13.16
N ASN A 8 -9.72 -16.75 -13.85
CA ASN A 8 -10.79 -15.75 -13.76
C ASN A 8 -11.39 -15.70 -12.36
N GLN A 9 -11.60 -16.86 -11.75
CA GLN A 9 -12.12 -16.97 -10.40
C GLN A 9 -11.18 -16.33 -9.39
N ARG A 10 -9.87 -16.53 -9.53
CA ARG A 10 -8.86 -15.89 -8.69
C ARG A 10 -8.82 -14.37 -8.88
N LEU A 11 -8.96 -13.90 -10.11
CA LEU A 11 -9.02 -12.46 -10.40
C LEU A 11 -10.23 -11.81 -9.73
N VAL A 12 -11.39 -12.44 -9.80
CA VAL A 12 -12.59 -11.94 -9.12
C VAL A 12 -12.37 -11.92 -7.61
N PHE A 13 -11.76 -12.95 -7.06
CA PHE A 13 -11.42 -12.98 -5.64
C PHE A 13 -10.51 -11.81 -5.25
N VAL A 14 -9.46 -11.56 -6.02
CA VAL A 14 -8.52 -10.46 -5.75
C VAL A 14 -9.23 -9.11 -5.79
N GLU A 15 -10.02 -8.86 -6.83
CA GLU A 15 -10.77 -7.60 -6.99
C GLU A 15 -11.74 -7.37 -5.83
N GLU A 16 -12.51 -8.39 -5.46
CA GLU A 16 -13.48 -8.30 -4.38
C GLU A 16 -12.81 -8.17 -3.01
N TYR A 17 -11.71 -8.88 -2.81
CA TYR A 17 -10.96 -8.78 -1.56
C TYR A 17 -10.38 -7.38 -1.36
N VAL A 18 -9.80 -6.81 -2.40
CA VAL A 18 -9.23 -5.46 -2.35
C VAL A 18 -10.33 -4.43 -2.10
N ARG A 19 -11.52 -4.63 -2.68
CA ARG A 19 -12.64 -3.72 -2.51
C ARG A 19 -13.24 -3.77 -1.10
N SER A 20 -13.45 -4.98 -0.58
CA SER A 20 -14.20 -5.19 0.67
C SER A 20 -13.32 -5.39 1.90
N GLY A 21 -12.11 -5.91 1.73
CA GLY A 21 -11.26 -6.32 2.85
C GLY A 21 -11.69 -7.63 3.51
N ASP A 22 -12.72 -8.29 2.99
CA ASP A 22 -13.27 -9.52 3.55
C ASP A 22 -13.01 -10.69 2.61
N HIS A 23 -12.07 -11.55 2.99
CA HIS A 23 -11.68 -12.69 2.15
C HIS A 23 -12.78 -13.74 2.02
N LEU A 24 -13.64 -13.89 3.03
CA LEU A 24 -14.73 -14.85 2.98
C LEU A 24 -15.79 -14.43 1.95
N GLU A 25 -16.21 -13.16 2.01
CA GLU A 25 -17.16 -12.61 1.05
C GLU A 25 -16.59 -12.60 -0.37
N ALA A 26 -15.30 -12.28 -0.50
CA ALA A 26 -14.61 -12.29 -1.78
C ALA A 26 -14.61 -13.69 -2.40
N ALA A 27 -14.38 -14.73 -1.59
CA ALA A 27 -14.42 -16.12 -2.06
C ALA A 27 -15.82 -16.51 -2.51
N LYS A 28 -16.85 -16.10 -1.77
CA LYS A 28 -18.26 -16.38 -2.15
C LYS A 28 -18.60 -15.72 -3.49
N LYS A 29 -18.25 -14.44 -3.65
CA LYS A 29 -18.51 -13.71 -4.90
C LYS A 29 -17.73 -14.26 -6.07
N ALA A 30 -16.56 -14.80 -5.83
CA ALA A 30 -15.74 -15.45 -6.86
C ALA A 30 -16.31 -16.81 -7.31
N GLY A 31 -17.35 -17.31 -6.63
CA GLY A 31 -18.00 -18.56 -7.01
C GLY A 31 -17.47 -19.79 -6.31
N TYR A 32 -16.66 -19.66 -5.27
CA TYR A 32 -16.23 -20.80 -4.47
C TYR A 32 -17.40 -21.30 -3.63
N LYS A 33 -17.50 -22.63 -3.49
CA LYS A 33 -18.62 -23.26 -2.78
C LYS A 33 -18.63 -22.84 -1.31
N ASP A 34 -19.80 -22.44 -0.83
CA ASP A 34 -20.01 -22.07 0.56
C ASP A 34 -20.17 -23.32 1.43
N THR A 35 -19.04 -23.93 1.75
CA THR A 35 -18.95 -25.11 2.61
C THR A 35 -18.24 -24.74 3.91
N HIS A 36 -18.20 -25.69 4.85
CA HIS A 36 -17.50 -25.48 6.12
C HIS A 36 -15.99 -25.24 5.95
N THR A 37 -15.42 -25.57 4.76
CA THR A 37 -14.00 -25.35 4.46
C THR A 37 -13.74 -24.03 3.74
N LEU A 38 -14.77 -23.23 3.45
CA LEU A 38 -14.64 -22.00 2.67
C LEU A 38 -13.67 -21.01 3.33
N ARG A 39 -13.73 -20.89 4.65
CA ARG A 39 -12.85 -19.99 5.40
C ARG A 39 -11.37 -20.36 5.20
N ASN A 40 -11.05 -21.64 5.30
CA ASN A 40 -9.69 -22.14 5.08
C ASN A 40 -9.24 -21.91 3.65
N GLN A 41 -10.14 -22.14 2.70
CA GLN A 41 -9.88 -21.90 1.29
C GLN A 41 -9.65 -20.40 1.00
N ALA A 42 -10.44 -19.53 1.60
CA ALA A 42 -10.29 -18.09 1.46
C ALA A 42 -8.93 -17.60 2.02
N CYS A 43 -8.53 -18.13 3.18
CA CYS A 43 -7.22 -17.83 3.76
C CYS A 43 -6.08 -18.30 2.86
N LYS A 44 -6.22 -19.48 2.27
CA LYS A 44 -5.24 -20.03 1.34
C LYS A 44 -5.14 -19.17 0.09
N LEU A 45 -6.27 -18.76 -0.48
CA LEU A 45 -6.31 -17.87 -1.65
C LEU A 45 -5.64 -16.54 -1.37
N ARG A 46 -5.88 -15.96 -0.20
CA ARG A 46 -5.25 -14.69 0.19
C ARG A 46 -3.74 -14.81 0.20
N ARG A 47 -3.19 -15.92 0.67
CA ARG A 47 -1.75 -16.16 0.67
C ARG A 47 -1.21 -16.43 -0.73
N GLU A 48 -1.90 -17.25 -1.51
CA GLU A 48 -1.47 -17.59 -2.87
C GLU A 48 -1.55 -16.40 -3.82
N CYS A 49 -2.51 -15.50 -3.62
CA CYS A 49 -2.71 -14.33 -4.47
C CYS A 49 -2.10 -13.06 -3.88
N ALA A 50 -1.15 -13.17 -2.95
CA ALA A 50 -0.58 -12.02 -2.25
C ALA A 50 0.02 -10.99 -3.21
N ASP A 51 0.73 -11.43 -4.25
CA ASP A 51 1.35 -10.53 -5.23
C ASP A 51 0.30 -9.79 -6.04
N GLU A 52 -0.71 -10.49 -6.52
CA GLU A 52 -1.82 -9.92 -7.29
C GLU A 52 -2.63 -8.94 -6.43
N ILE A 53 -2.84 -9.28 -5.15
CA ILE A 53 -3.53 -8.38 -4.20
C ILE A 53 -2.73 -7.09 -4.03
N THR A 54 -1.42 -7.20 -3.84
CA THR A 54 -0.54 -6.03 -3.69
C THR A 54 -0.57 -5.15 -4.93
N ASP A 55 -0.47 -5.75 -6.12
CA ASP A 55 -0.54 -5.02 -7.38
C ASP A 55 -1.88 -4.30 -7.56
N GLN A 56 -2.98 -4.97 -7.23
CA GLN A 56 -4.32 -4.38 -7.33
C GLN A 56 -4.49 -3.23 -6.32
N LEU A 57 -3.97 -3.38 -5.12
CA LEU A 57 -3.96 -2.31 -4.11
C LEU A 57 -3.21 -1.08 -4.60
N HIS A 58 -2.04 -1.27 -5.20
CA HIS A 58 -1.25 -0.17 -5.75
C HIS A 58 -2.01 0.56 -6.88
N ARG A 59 -2.67 -0.19 -7.77
CA ARG A 59 -3.46 0.40 -8.85
C ARG A 59 -4.65 1.19 -8.30
N ASN A 60 -5.39 0.62 -7.36
CA ASN A 60 -6.51 1.31 -6.73
C ASN A 60 -6.06 2.55 -5.98
N PHE A 61 -4.94 2.46 -5.29
CA PHE A 61 -4.37 3.60 -4.57
C PHE A 61 -3.97 4.71 -5.54
N ALA A 62 -3.36 4.36 -6.67
CA ALA A 62 -2.98 5.33 -7.70
C ALA A 62 -4.20 6.07 -8.29
N GLU A 63 -5.33 5.39 -8.40
CA GLU A 63 -6.58 6.01 -8.86
C GLU A 63 -7.17 6.97 -7.82
N ILE A 64 -7.05 6.62 -6.55
CA ILE A 64 -7.62 7.40 -5.44
C ILE A 64 -6.70 8.55 -5.02
N ALA A 65 -5.39 8.40 -5.20
CA ALA A 65 -4.40 9.35 -4.71
C ALA A 65 -4.64 10.81 -5.15
N PRO A 66 -4.97 11.12 -6.40
CA PRO A 66 -5.24 12.51 -6.79
C PRO A 66 -6.40 13.12 -6.01
N ARG A 67 -7.47 12.36 -5.79
CA ARG A 67 -8.63 12.82 -5.01
C ARG A 67 -8.25 13.02 -3.54
N ALA A 68 -7.51 12.09 -2.96
CA ALA A 68 -7.02 12.19 -1.58
C ALA A 68 -6.13 13.42 -1.40
N LEU A 69 -5.25 13.69 -2.35
CA LEU A 69 -4.40 14.88 -2.33
C LEU A 69 -5.22 16.17 -2.40
N ASN A 70 -6.28 16.20 -3.19
CA ASN A 70 -7.18 17.37 -3.27
C ASN A 70 -7.88 17.61 -1.94
N ILE A 71 -8.36 16.55 -1.28
CA ILE A 71 -9.01 16.65 0.03
C ILE A 71 -8.00 17.15 1.06
N LEU A 72 -6.78 16.63 1.03
CA LEU A 72 -5.72 17.02 1.96
C LEU A 72 -5.31 18.48 1.75
N SER A 73 -5.20 18.92 0.50
CA SER A 73 -4.92 20.31 0.15
C SER A 73 -6.02 21.25 0.65
N ASP A 74 -7.27 20.85 0.49
CA ASP A 74 -8.42 21.64 0.97
C ASP A 74 -8.39 21.77 2.50
N LEU A 75 -8.09 20.68 3.21
CA LEU A 75 -7.95 20.72 4.68
C LEU A 75 -6.81 21.64 5.11
N ALA A 76 -5.69 21.62 4.39
CA ALA A 76 -4.54 22.46 4.70
C ALA A 76 -4.86 23.96 4.52
N GLU A 77 -5.71 24.31 3.56
CA GLU A 77 -6.06 25.71 3.27
C GLU A 77 -7.26 26.19 4.06
N ASN A 78 -8.29 25.36 4.22
CA ASN A 78 -9.62 25.81 4.62
C ASN A 78 -10.15 25.20 5.91
N ALA A 79 -9.45 24.26 6.55
CA ALA A 79 -9.93 23.69 7.81
C ALA A 79 -10.06 24.76 8.89
N GLU A 80 -11.12 24.71 9.67
CA GLU A 80 -11.35 25.67 10.75
C GLU A 80 -10.35 25.54 11.89
N SER A 81 -9.92 24.31 12.18
CA SER A 81 -8.96 24.02 13.24
C SER A 81 -7.52 24.25 12.75
N GLU A 82 -6.75 25.04 13.50
CA GLU A 82 -5.33 25.25 13.21
C GLU A 82 -4.52 23.97 13.28
N SER A 83 -4.82 23.08 14.23
CA SER A 83 -4.12 21.81 14.33
C SER A 83 -4.41 20.89 13.15
N VAL A 84 -5.64 20.92 12.59
CA VAL A 84 -5.98 20.16 11.39
C VAL A 84 -5.24 20.73 10.18
N ARG A 85 -5.22 22.07 10.03
CA ARG A 85 -4.46 22.70 8.94
C ARG A 85 -2.98 22.38 9.00
N LEU A 86 -2.40 22.46 10.19
CA LEU A 86 -0.98 22.14 10.39
C LEU A 86 -0.68 20.67 10.07
N GLY A 87 -1.53 19.75 10.57
CA GLY A 87 -1.39 18.32 10.28
C GLY A 87 -1.48 18.01 8.80
N ALA A 88 -2.47 18.59 8.11
CA ALA A 88 -2.64 18.42 6.68
C ALA A 88 -1.45 18.96 5.88
N THR A 89 -0.93 20.13 6.28
CA THR A 89 0.23 20.73 5.64
C THR A 89 1.48 19.87 5.81
N ARG A 90 1.71 19.35 7.01
CA ARG A 90 2.80 18.40 7.27
C ARG A 90 2.71 17.16 6.41
N ASP A 91 1.50 16.59 6.30
CA ASP A 91 1.26 15.39 5.50
C ASP A 91 1.55 15.66 4.02
N LEU A 92 1.14 16.82 3.51
CA LEU A 92 1.44 17.22 2.13
C LEU A 92 2.94 17.33 1.88
N LEU A 93 3.66 17.96 2.80
CA LEU A 93 5.12 18.11 2.70
C LEU A 93 5.82 16.76 2.76
N ASP A 94 5.37 15.86 3.62
CA ASP A 94 5.92 14.50 3.71
C ASP A 94 5.76 13.76 2.39
N ARG A 95 4.60 13.86 1.76
CA ARG A 95 4.32 13.19 0.48
C ARG A 95 5.11 13.81 -0.68
N ALA A 96 5.45 15.09 -0.57
CA ALA A 96 6.26 15.80 -1.56
C ALA A 96 7.76 15.64 -1.34
N TRP A 97 8.17 14.70 -0.47
CA TRP A 97 9.57 14.38 -0.17
C TRP A 97 10.32 15.50 0.60
N PHE A 98 9.59 16.42 1.23
CA PHE A 98 10.15 17.43 2.14
C PHE A 98 10.13 16.99 3.59
N ARG A 99 10.04 15.69 3.79
CA ARG A 99 10.02 15.08 5.11
C ARG A 99 11.36 15.33 5.82
N PRO A 100 11.34 15.79 7.09
CA PRO A 100 12.58 15.86 7.86
C PRO A 100 13.20 14.48 7.96
N VAL A 101 14.48 14.38 7.65
CA VAL A 101 15.18 13.11 7.69
C VAL A 101 15.35 12.69 9.15
N ASP A 102 14.92 11.48 9.48
CA ASP A 102 15.13 10.92 10.81
C ASP A 102 16.61 10.62 10.98
N ARG A 103 17.21 11.17 12.03
CA ARG A 103 18.64 10.97 12.33
C ARG A 103 18.99 9.50 12.51
N HIS A 104 18.05 8.70 13.02
CA HIS A 104 18.24 7.25 13.17
C HIS A 104 18.35 6.54 11.83
N GLU A 105 17.58 6.96 10.84
CA GLU A 105 17.65 6.39 9.50
C GLU A 105 18.99 6.69 8.83
N ILE A 106 19.49 7.91 8.97
CA ILE A 106 20.79 8.32 8.42
C ILE A 106 21.91 7.45 9.02
N VAL A 107 21.91 7.28 10.34
CA VAL A 107 22.91 6.47 11.04
C VAL A 107 22.85 5.01 10.64
N LYS A 108 21.66 4.49 10.37
CA LYS A 108 21.48 3.10 9.91
C LYS A 108 21.94 2.87 8.48
N GLU A 109 21.79 3.88 7.62
CA GLU A 109 22.14 3.74 6.21
C GLU A 109 23.65 3.69 6.00
N LYS A 110 24.40 4.64 6.57
CA LYS A 110 25.87 4.66 6.45
C LYS A 110 26.50 5.29 7.68
N SER A 111 27.47 4.60 8.26
CA SER A 111 28.28 5.17 9.31
C SER A 111 29.27 6.18 8.72
N VAL A 112 29.74 7.10 9.55
CA VAL A 112 30.76 8.08 9.15
C VAL A 112 32.03 7.39 8.66
N GLU A 113 32.38 6.25 9.29
CA GLU A 113 33.54 5.46 8.91
C GLU A 113 33.40 4.87 7.51
N GLU A 114 32.21 4.38 7.15
CA GLU A 114 31.95 3.86 5.81
C GLU A 114 32.04 4.96 4.76
N LEU A 115 31.52 6.13 5.06
CA LEU A 115 31.61 7.28 4.18
C LEU A 115 33.05 7.74 3.97
N ASN A 116 33.83 7.76 5.04
CA ASN A 116 35.26 8.11 4.97
C ASN A 116 36.05 7.07 4.16
N ALA A 117 35.74 5.77 4.34
CA ALA A 117 36.37 4.70 3.57
C ALA A 117 36.06 4.84 2.07
N GLN A 118 34.82 5.20 1.71
CA GLN A 118 34.43 5.45 0.33
C GLN A 118 35.16 6.66 -0.26
N LEU A 119 35.29 7.73 0.50
CA LEU A 119 36.02 8.93 0.08
C LEU A 119 37.50 8.65 -0.16
N VAL A 120 38.14 7.90 0.75
CA VAL A 120 39.54 7.51 0.62
C VAL A 120 39.75 6.65 -0.63
N SER A 121 38.87 5.69 -0.88
CA SER A 121 38.99 4.83 -2.07
C SER A 121 38.76 5.61 -3.36
N PHE A 122 37.96 6.66 -3.32
CA PHE A 122 37.66 7.50 -4.48
C PHE A 122 38.84 8.42 -4.81
N VAL A 123 39.51 8.97 -3.80
CA VAL A 123 40.66 9.89 -3.95
C VAL A 123 41.97 9.14 -4.18
N GLY A 124 42.07 7.96 -3.62
CA GLY A 124 43.25 7.12 -3.77
C GLY A 124 43.28 6.36 -5.08
#